data_28c203bbdf41bf0a02ed7d69352af165
#
_entry.id   28c203bbdf41bf0a02ed7d69352af165
#
_cell.length_a   1.000
_cell.length_b   1.000
_cell.length_c   1.000
_cell.angle_alpha   90.00
_cell.angle_beta   90.00
_cell.angle_gamma   90.00
#
_symmetry.space_group_name_H-M   'P 1'
#
loop_
_entity.id
_entity.type
_entity.pdbx_description
1 polymer ?
#
loop_
_entity_poly.entity_id
_entity_poly.type
_entity_poly.pdbx_seq_one_letter_code
_entity_poly.pdbx_strand_id
1 'polypeptide(L)'
;MKNSKSTTPLVNSVLHATKILELYAAQKEEYLSLAQISSALAMHKTTVFRILRTLQSVGWIEQSAESRNYRLGNSIHLVASAVSVHQTYRNIIYNEMQKLSAQFNETVILSAITDKTGICIDLVKTKHRLALATESGYIVPLDAGATGKVLLAAQSLKKQKEILAQYNTRKQQTLKNQLELIASQGYAFSESEVEIGVAALAVPLPLEDAAYVLSISGPSVRLKQLNYKLLLHALQNSVLNIQRKCANLA
;
A
#
# COMPACT_ATOMS: atom_id res chain seq x y z
N MET A 1 21.84 -35.63 -6.36
CA MET A 1 20.37 -35.78 -6.39
C MET A 1 19.78 -34.38 -6.58
N LYS A 2 19.21 -34.12 -7.76
CA LYS A 2 18.58 -32.82 -8.11
C LYS A 2 17.21 -32.75 -7.45
N ASN A 3 17.01 -31.90 -6.46
CA ASN A 3 15.68 -31.54 -5.96
C ASN A 3 14.98 -30.67 -7.00
N SER A 4 14.18 -31.26 -7.87
CA SER A 4 13.23 -30.55 -8.70
C SER A 4 12.12 -30.00 -7.80
N LYS A 5 12.12 -28.69 -7.55
CA LYS A 5 10.93 -28.01 -7.04
C LYS A 5 9.83 -28.19 -8.09
N SER A 6 8.86 -29.04 -7.84
CA SER A 6 7.65 -29.15 -8.67
C SER A 6 6.84 -27.86 -8.45
N THR A 7 7.00 -26.89 -9.34
CA THR A 7 6.10 -25.75 -9.40
C THR A 7 4.82 -26.25 -10.07
N THR A 8 3.77 -26.43 -9.29
CA THR A 8 2.42 -26.69 -9.82
C THR A 8 2.09 -25.60 -10.85
N PRO A 9 1.66 -25.96 -12.08
CA PRO A 9 1.37 -24.97 -13.11
C PRO A 9 0.24 -24.05 -12.66
N LEU A 10 0.44 -22.75 -12.83
CA LEU A 10 -0.56 -21.74 -12.49
C LEU A 10 -1.72 -21.76 -13.50
N VAL A 11 -2.94 -21.47 -13.04
CA VAL A 11 -4.13 -21.38 -13.90
C VAL A 11 -4.15 -20.00 -14.57
N ASN A 12 -3.78 -19.96 -15.84
CA ASN A 12 -3.62 -18.71 -16.59
C ASN A 12 -4.90 -17.86 -16.67
N SER A 13 -6.09 -18.47 -16.70
CA SER A 13 -7.35 -17.70 -16.70
C SER A 13 -7.57 -16.94 -15.40
N VAL A 14 -7.14 -17.50 -14.26
CA VAL A 14 -7.19 -16.82 -12.97
C VAL A 14 -6.17 -15.67 -12.92
N LEU A 15 -4.94 -15.93 -13.39
CA LEU A 15 -3.91 -14.88 -13.49
C LEU A 15 -4.35 -13.72 -14.40
N HIS A 16 -5.02 -14.01 -15.49
CA HIS A 16 -5.53 -12.96 -16.38
C HIS A 16 -6.68 -12.18 -15.75
N ALA A 17 -7.54 -12.85 -14.99
CA ALA A 17 -8.63 -12.19 -14.26
C ALA A 17 -8.09 -11.24 -13.18
N THR A 18 -7.11 -11.69 -12.39
CA THR A 18 -6.46 -10.82 -11.36
C THR A 18 -5.78 -9.63 -11.99
N LYS A 19 -5.04 -9.79 -13.11
CA LYS A 19 -4.41 -8.69 -13.84
C LYS A 19 -5.41 -7.64 -14.33
N ILE A 20 -6.61 -8.05 -14.75
CA ILE A 20 -7.67 -7.11 -15.15
C ILE A 20 -8.13 -6.29 -13.93
N LEU A 21 -8.32 -6.91 -12.78
CA LEU A 21 -8.71 -6.20 -11.55
C LEU A 21 -7.61 -5.26 -11.05
N GLU A 22 -6.36 -5.71 -11.07
CA GLU A 22 -5.18 -4.91 -10.70
C GLU A 22 -4.99 -3.68 -11.61
N LEU A 23 -5.37 -3.79 -12.89
CA LEU A 23 -5.31 -2.67 -13.83
C LEU A 23 -6.16 -1.47 -13.35
N TYR A 24 -7.34 -1.72 -12.80
CA TYR A 24 -8.19 -0.65 -12.24
C TYR A 24 -7.57 -0.01 -11.00
N ALA A 25 -6.84 -0.77 -10.19
CA ALA A 25 -6.12 -0.22 -9.03
C ALA A 25 -4.95 0.68 -9.44
N ALA A 26 -4.34 0.43 -10.61
CA ALA A 26 -3.20 1.18 -11.13
C ALA A 26 -3.60 2.42 -11.95
N GLN A 27 -4.81 2.46 -12.50
CA GLN A 27 -5.29 3.54 -13.37
C GLN A 27 -6.27 4.46 -12.62
N LYS A 28 -6.23 5.75 -12.96
CA LYS A 28 -7.14 6.75 -12.37
C LYS A 28 -8.53 6.80 -13.04
N GLU A 29 -8.70 6.07 -14.13
CA GLU A 29 -9.95 6.05 -14.90
C GLU A 29 -10.92 5.04 -14.29
N GLU A 30 -12.12 5.50 -13.93
CA GLU A 30 -13.19 4.64 -13.41
C GLU A 30 -13.68 3.65 -14.47
N TYR A 31 -13.72 4.04 -15.74
CA TYR A 31 -14.21 3.24 -16.85
C TYR A 31 -13.13 2.96 -17.88
N LEU A 32 -12.97 1.70 -18.25
CA LEU A 32 -12.04 1.25 -19.29
C LEU A 32 -12.80 0.54 -20.42
N SER A 33 -12.45 0.85 -21.66
CA SER A 33 -12.94 0.09 -22.81
C SER A 33 -12.23 -1.27 -22.94
N LEU A 34 -12.85 -2.22 -23.62
CA LEU A 34 -12.23 -3.50 -23.97
C LEU A 34 -10.88 -3.33 -24.69
N ALA A 35 -10.75 -2.30 -25.53
CA ALA A 35 -9.53 -2.00 -26.26
C ALA A 35 -8.41 -1.51 -25.35
N GLN A 36 -8.70 -0.63 -24.40
CA GLN A 36 -7.74 -0.14 -23.41
C GLN A 36 -7.22 -1.29 -22.54
N ILE A 37 -8.11 -2.13 -21.99
CA ILE A 37 -7.73 -3.30 -21.19
C ILE A 37 -6.86 -4.28 -21.98
N SER A 38 -7.27 -4.60 -23.23
CA SER A 38 -6.54 -5.48 -24.13
C SER A 38 -5.13 -4.95 -24.43
N SER A 39 -5.01 -3.66 -24.72
CA SER A 39 -3.73 -2.99 -25.00
C SER A 39 -2.83 -2.94 -23.77
N ALA A 40 -3.36 -2.52 -22.61
CA ALA A 40 -2.60 -2.37 -21.37
C ALA A 40 -2.01 -3.70 -20.88
N LEU A 41 -2.74 -4.80 -21.07
CA LEU A 41 -2.32 -6.14 -20.62
C LEU A 41 -1.66 -6.98 -21.72
N ALA A 42 -1.52 -6.46 -22.94
CA ALA A 42 -1.04 -7.18 -24.12
C ALA A 42 -1.79 -8.52 -24.36
N MET A 43 -3.12 -8.51 -24.16
CA MET A 43 -3.98 -9.69 -24.27
C MET A 43 -4.93 -9.55 -25.47
N HIS A 44 -5.27 -10.67 -26.13
CA HIS A 44 -6.27 -10.67 -27.20
C HIS A 44 -7.64 -10.21 -26.70
N LYS A 45 -8.34 -9.36 -27.48
CA LYS A 45 -9.67 -8.84 -27.15
C LYS A 45 -10.69 -9.94 -26.80
N THR A 46 -10.65 -11.07 -27.52
CA THR A 46 -11.53 -12.23 -27.25
C THR A 46 -11.30 -12.82 -25.87
N THR A 47 -10.05 -12.95 -25.44
CA THR A 47 -9.69 -13.45 -24.10
C THR A 47 -10.16 -12.48 -23.02
N VAL A 48 -9.84 -11.19 -23.17
CA VAL A 48 -10.29 -10.13 -22.24
C VAL A 48 -11.81 -10.11 -22.14
N PHE A 49 -12.53 -10.15 -23.27
CA PHE A 49 -13.99 -10.16 -23.29
C PHE A 49 -14.58 -11.34 -22.52
N ARG A 50 -14.06 -12.55 -22.71
CA ARG A 50 -14.53 -13.75 -22.00
C ARG A 50 -14.32 -13.63 -20.50
N ILE A 51 -13.17 -13.10 -20.06
CA ILE A 51 -12.88 -12.88 -18.63
C ILE A 51 -13.80 -11.81 -18.06
N LEU A 52 -13.97 -10.67 -18.74
CA LEU A 52 -14.88 -9.61 -18.32
C LEU A 52 -16.31 -10.11 -18.17
N ARG A 53 -16.79 -10.95 -19.11
CA ARG A 53 -18.13 -11.58 -19.01
C ARG A 53 -18.23 -12.48 -17.79
N THR A 54 -17.18 -13.25 -17.46
CA THR A 54 -17.15 -14.08 -16.26
C THR A 54 -17.14 -13.23 -14.99
N LEU A 55 -16.31 -12.20 -14.92
CA LEU A 55 -16.27 -11.28 -13.78
C LEU A 55 -17.58 -10.51 -13.63
N GLN A 56 -18.25 -10.17 -14.74
CA GLN A 56 -19.57 -9.53 -14.74
C GLN A 56 -20.66 -10.47 -14.19
N SER A 57 -20.60 -11.75 -14.51
CA SER A 57 -21.62 -12.72 -14.02
C SER A 57 -21.59 -12.90 -12.50
N VAL A 58 -20.47 -12.57 -11.84
CA VAL A 58 -20.31 -12.60 -10.37
C VAL A 58 -20.32 -11.21 -9.72
N GLY A 59 -20.58 -10.15 -10.51
CA GLY A 59 -20.70 -8.78 -10.03
C GLY A 59 -19.37 -8.11 -9.67
N TRP A 60 -18.22 -8.64 -10.10
CA TRP A 60 -16.90 -8.05 -9.88
C TRP A 60 -16.56 -6.97 -10.91
N ILE A 61 -17.18 -7.04 -12.08
CA ILE A 61 -17.13 -6.04 -13.15
C ILE A 61 -18.56 -5.67 -13.53
N GLU A 62 -18.77 -4.41 -13.86
CA GLU A 62 -19.99 -3.86 -14.43
C GLU A 62 -19.70 -3.22 -15.79
N GLN A 63 -20.66 -3.28 -16.72
CA GLN A 63 -20.56 -2.63 -18.00
C GLN A 63 -21.58 -1.50 -18.08
N SER A 64 -21.12 -0.29 -18.44
CA SER A 64 -22.02 0.84 -18.70
C SER A 64 -22.92 0.53 -19.90
N ALA A 65 -24.20 0.78 -19.74
CA ALA A 65 -25.19 0.59 -20.81
C ALA A 65 -24.96 1.58 -21.97
N GLU A 66 -24.51 2.79 -21.66
CA GLU A 66 -24.32 3.86 -22.65
C GLU A 66 -22.98 3.74 -23.39
N SER A 67 -21.87 3.72 -22.63
CA SER A 67 -20.51 3.76 -23.21
C SER A 67 -19.96 2.39 -23.59
N ARG A 68 -20.58 1.31 -23.11
CA ARG A 68 -20.08 -0.08 -23.21
C ARG A 68 -18.71 -0.28 -22.56
N ASN A 69 -18.23 0.68 -21.79
CA ASN A 69 -17.01 0.56 -21.01
C ASN A 69 -17.27 -0.22 -19.71
N TYR A 70 -16.20 -0.74 -19.12
CA TYR A 70 -16.24 -1.59 -17.94
C TYR A 70 -15.68 -0.85 -16.73
N ARG A 71 -16.23 -1.12 -15.56
CA ARG A 71 -15.72 -0.65 -14.26
C ARG A 71 -15.73 -1.79 -13.24
N LEU A 72 -15.09 -1.57 -12.08
CA LEU A 72 -15.23 -2.49 -10.95
C LEU A 72 -16.67 -2.51 -10.45
N GLY A 73 -17.17 -3.70 -10.19
CA GLY A 73 -18.52 -3.92 -9.65
C GLY A 73 -18.54 -3.93 -8.12
N ASN A 74 -19.72 -3.71 -7.56
CA ASN A 74 -19.91 -3.58 -6.11
C ASN A 74 -19.55 -4.86 -5.32
N SER A 75 -19.57 -6.04 -5.93
CA SER A 75 -19.20 -7.29 -5.25
C SER A 75 -17.73 -7.33 -4.83
N ILE A 76 -16.85 -6.47 -5.38
CA ILE A 76 -15.47 -6.30 -4.92
C ILE A 76 -15.44 -5.81 -3.46
N HIS A 77 -16.36 -4.95 -3.06
CA HIS A 77 -16.43 -4.47 -1.68
C HIS A 77 -16.72 -5.60 -0.68
N LEU A 78 -17.51 -6.61 -1.04
CA LEU A 78 -17.77 -7.77 -0.18
C LEU A 78 -16.49 -8.57 0.06
N VAL A 79 -15.69 -8.79 -0.98
CA VAL A 79 -14.41 -9.51 -0.86
C VAL A 79 -13.39 -8.68 -0.08
N ALA A 80 -13.29 -7.39 -0.38
CA ALA A 80 -12.40 -6.49 0.32
C ALA A 80 -12.77 -6.38 1.82
N SER A 81 -14.04 -6.40 2.17
CA SER A 81 -14.48 -6.37 3.57
C SER A 81 -14.08 -7.62 4.36
N ALA A 82 -13.92 -8.77 3.70
CA ALA A 82 -13.44 -10.00 4.34
C ALA A 82 -11.93 -9.97 4.66
N VAL A 83 -11.16 -9.13 3.96
CA VAL A 83 -9.72 -8.92 4.22
C VAL A 83 -9.51 -7.91 5.35
N SER A 84 -10.55 -7.20 5.76
CA SER A 84 -10.41 -6.18 6.81
C SER A 84 -9.86 -6.84 8.08
N VAL A 85 -8.66 -6.44 8.47
CA VAL A 85 -8.28 -6.31 9.89
C VAL A 85 -9.56 -6.04 10.63
N HIS A 86 -9.94 -6.91 11.57
CA HIS A 86 -11.23 -6.87 12.27
C HIS A 86 -11.74 -5.43 12.33
N GLN A 87 -12.97 -5.20 11.91
CA GLN A 87 -13.53 -3.84 11.74
C GLN A 87 -13.26 -2.96 12.96
N THR A 88 -13.08 -3.60 14.11
CA THR A 88 -12.68 -3.03 15.39
C THR A 88 -11.23 -2.51 15.38
N TYR A 89 -10.27 -3.24 14.81
CA TYR A 89 -8.86 -2.78 14.70
C TYR A 89 -8.75 -1.57 13.78
N ARG A 90 -9.48 -1.59 12.68
CA ARG A 90 -9.53 -0.46 11.74
C ARG A 90 -10.01 0.82 12.44
N ASN A 91 -11.06 0.74 13.24
CA ASN A 91 -11.58 1.90 13.99
C ASN A 91 -10.57 2.42 15.03
N ILE A 92 -9.87 1.50 15.73
CA ILE A 92 -8.82 1.88 16.69
C ILE A 92 -7.69 2.63 15.99
N ILE A 93 -7.19 2.08 14.87
CA ILE A 93 -6.10 2.68 14.10
C ILE A 93 -6.54 4.04 13.55
N TYR A 94 -7.71 4.10 12.92
CA TYR A 94 -8.23 5.34 12.32
C TYR A 94 -8.42 6.46 13.36
N ASN A 95 -8.91 6.14 14.56
CA ASN A 95 -9.04 7.11 15.65
C ASN A 95 -7.67 7.68 16.10
N GLU A 96 -6.63 6.86 16.18
CA GLU A 96 -5.28 7.32 16.51
C GLU A 96 -4.69 8.16 15.36
N MET A 97 -4.94 7.79 14.10
CA MET A 97 -4.57 8.59 12.93
C MET A 97 -5.24 9.96 12.92
N GLN A 98 -6.52 10.03 13.28
CA GLN A 98 -7.26 11.32 13.41
C GLN A 98 -6.63 12.23 14.48
N LYS A 99 -6.24 11.68 15.63
CA LYS A 99 -5.57 12.45 16.69
C LYS A 99 -4.23 13.02 16.22
N LEU A 100 -3.41 12.19 15.55
CA LEU A 100 -2.14 12.64 14.97
C LEU A 100 -2.35 13.73 13.93
N SER A 101 -3.30 13.54 13.01
CA SER A 101 -3.61 14.52 11.98
C SER A 101 -4.14 15.82 12.58
N ALA A 102 -4.96 15.75 13.63
CA ALA A 102 -5.44 16.94 14.34
C ALA A 102 -4.33 17.68 15.09
N GLN A 103 -3.38 16.94 15.69
CA GLN A 103 -2.26 17.51 16.44
C GLN A 103 -1.25 18.24 15.57
N PHE A 104 -0.89 17.65 14.42
CA PHE A 104 0.17 18.16 13.56
C PHE A 104 -0.34 18.86 12.30
N ASN A 105 -1.64 18.72 12.02
CA ASN A 105 -2.32 19.22 10.82
C ASN A 105 -1.62 18.76 9.53
N GLU A 106 -1.11 17.52 9.50
CA GLU A 106 -0.52 16.87 8.34
C GLU A 106 -1.24 15.56 8.01
N THR A 107 -1.00 15.04 6.82
CA THR A 107 -1.62 13.78 6.37
C THR A 107 -0.98 12.60 7.09
N VAL A 108 -1.81 11.77 7.71
CA VAL A 108 -1.41 10.52 8.37
C VAL A 108 -1.83 9.35 7.50
N ILE A 109 -0.93 8.43 7.25
CA ILE A 109 -1.12 7.33 6.30
C ILE A 109 -0.84 6.00 7.02
N LEU A 110 -1.74 5.03 6.83
CA LEU A 110 -1.54 3.63 7.16
C LEU A 110 -1.19 2.88 5.88
N SER A 111 -0.08 2.19 5.90
CA SER A 111 0.38 1.40 4.74
C SER A 111 0.71 -0.04 5.14
N ALA A 112 0.58 -0.96 4.18
CA ALA A 112 0.98 -2.35 4.31
C ALA A 112 1.75 -2.82 3.08
N ILE A 113 2.37 -4.00 3.16
CA ILE A 113 2.99 -4.64 2.01
C ILE A 113 2.08 -5.75 1.48
N THR A 114 1.87 -5.76 0.18
CA THR A 114 1.14 -6.80 -0.53
C THR A 114 2.07 -7.40 -1.57
N ASP A 115 2.39 -8.69 -1.45
CA ASP A 115 3.41 -9.37 -2.24
C ASP A 115 4.75 -8.62 -2.24
N LYS A 116 5.08 -7.88 -3.30
CA LYS A 116 6.34 -7.12 -3.46
C LYS A 116 6.11 -5.61 -3.57
N THR A 117 4.94 -5.15 -3.21
CA THR A 117 4.51 -3.76 -3.40
C THR A 117 3.95 -3.21 -2.10
N GLY A 118 4.33 -2.00 -1.73
CA GLY A 118 3.68 -1.27 -0.66
C GLY A 118 2.37 -0.65 -1.14
N ILE A 119 1.37 -0.60 -0.27
CA ILE A 119 0.07 0.01 -0.57
C ILE A 119 -0.42 0.87 0.60
N CYS A 120 -0.99 2.02 0.28
CA CYS A 120 -1.74 2.83 1.24
C CYS A 120 -3.08 2.15 1.52
N ILE A 121 -3.30 1.74 2.77
CA ILE A 121 -4.55 1.06 3.21
C ILE A 121 -5.60 2.10 3.58
N ASP A 122 -5.19 3.10 4.36
CA ASP A 122 -6.09 4.15 4.84
C ASP A 122 -5.31 5.44 5.11
N LEU A 123 -6.01 6.58 5.13
CA LEU A 123 -5.36 7.86 5.41
C LEU A 123 -6.33 8.87 6.03
N VAL A 124 -5.78 9.77 6.82
CA VAL A 124 -6.47 10.97 7.32
C VAL A 124 -5.78 12.18 6.69
N LYS A 125 -6.50 12.87 5.80
CA LYS A 125 -5.97 14.04 5.08
C LYS A 125 -5.83 15.24 6.00
N THR A 126 -4.77 16.01 5.81
CA THR A 126 -4.62 17.34 6.40
C THR A 126 -5.74 18.29 5.94
N LYS A 127 -6.03 19.32 6.75
CA LYS A 127 -6.95 20.40 6.38
C LYS A 127 -6.28 21.50 5.55
N HIS A 128 -4.97 21.46 5.35
CA HIS A 128 -4.28 22.41 4.50
C HIS A 128 -4.68 22.27 3.04
N ARG A 129 -4.76 23.38 2.33
CA ARG A 129 -5.01 23.38 0.86
C ARG A 129 -3.88 22.69 0.08
N LEU A 130 -2.62 22.91 0.49
CA LEU A 130 -1.47 22.23 -0.05
C LEU A 130 -1.29 20.91 0.72
N ALA A 131 -1.72 19.83 0.14
CA ALA A 131 -1.65 18.48 0.68
C ALA A 131 -1.11 17.52 -0.37
N LEU A 132 -0.66 16.34 0.08
CA LEU A 132 -0.28 15.26 -0.82
C LEU A 132 -1.50 14.76 -1.60
N ALA A 133 -1.32 14.57 -2.89
CA ALA A 133 -2.30 13.91 -3.75
C ALA A 133 -2.20 12.38 -3.58
N THR A 134 -2.51 11.90 -2.37
CA THR A 134 -2.53 10.46 -2.07
C THR A 134 -3.92 10.00 -1.67
N GLU A 135 -4.21 8.73 -1.89
CA GLU A 135 -5.49 8.09 -1.60
C GLU A 135 -5.29 6.62 -1.21
N SER A 136 -6.32 6.01 -0.67
CA SER A 136 -6.32 4.57 -0.41
C SER A 136 -6.11 3.81 -1.72
N GLY A 137 -5.26 2.78 -1.71
CA GLY A 137 -4.84 2.05 -2.90
C GLY A 137 -3.59 2.62 -3.59
N TYR A 138 -3.08 3.80 -3.19
CA TYR A 138 -1.83 4.34 -3.75
C TYR A 138 -0.66 3.37 -3.53
N ILE A 139 0.11 3.14 -4.60
CA ILE A 139 1.27 2.26 -4.57
C ILE A 139 2.45 2.97 -3.92
N VAL A 140 2.96 2.40 -2.83
CA VAL A 140 4.11 2.91 -2.09
C VAL A 140 5.38 2.22 -2.58
N PRO A 141 6.34 2.95 -3.16
CA PRO A 141 7.61 2.36 -3.58
C PRO A 141 8.39 1.85 -2.36
N LEU A 142 8.90 0.61 -2.43
CA LEU A 142 9.63 -0.01 -1.30
C LEU A 142 11.11 0.41 -1.23
N ASP A 143 11.62 1.01 -2.27
CA ASP A 143 13.02 1.40 -2.44
C ASP A 143 13.28 2.89 -2.25
N ALA A 144 12.24 3.66 -1.93
CA ALA A 144 12.30 5.11 -1.73
C ALA A 144 11.25 5.57 -0.70
N GLY A 145 11.55 6.67 -0.04
CA GLY A 145 10.68 7.26 0.98
C GLY A 145 10.70 6.51 2.32
N ALA A 146 10.31 7.22 3.37
CA ALA A 146 10.31 6.65 4.72
C ALA A 146 9.38 5.46 4.85
N THR A 147 8.13 5.60 4.37
CA THR A 147 7.08 4.57 4.48
C THR A 147 7.49 3.27 3.81
N GLY A 148 7.97 3.33 2.56
CA GLY A 148 8.36 2.14 1.81
C GLY A 148 9.55 1.41 2.43
N LYS A 149 10.57 2.16 2.86
CA LYS A 149 11.73 1.58 3.52
C LYS A 149 11.41 0.95 4.87
N VAL A 150 10.51 1.54 5.66
CA VAL A 150 10.05 0.92 6.93
C VAL A 150 9.21 -0.33 6.65
N LEU A 151 8.34 -0.31 5.63
CA LEU A 151 7.60 -1.51 5.19
C LEU A 151 8.55 -2.65 4.82
N LEU A 152 9.60 -2.36 4.07
CA LEU A 152 10.59 -3.34 3.65
C LEU A 152 11.44 -3.82 4.84
N ALA A 153 11.87 -2.93 5.74
CA ALA A 153 12.63 -3.27 6.95
C ALA A 153 11.85 -4.19 7.90
N ALA A 154 10.53 -4.04 7.97
CA ALA A 154 9.65 -4.88 8.79
C ALA A 154 9.43 -6.30 8.22
N GLN A 155 9.91 -6.60 7.01
CA GLN A 155 9.77 -7.92 6.41
C GLN A 155 10.84 -8.89 6.90
N SER A 156 10.55 -10.20 6.80
CA SER A 156 11.56 -11.24 7.04
C SER A 156 12.76 -11.08 6.11
N LEU A 157 13.96 -11.48 6.54
CA LEU A 157 15.18 -11.42 5.74
C LEU A 157 15.04 -12.13 4.38
N LYS A 158 14.25 -13.21 4.33
CA LYS A 158 13.94 -13.91 3.08
C LYS A 158 13.16 -13.02 2.13
N LYS A 159 12.08 -12.37 2.59
CA LYS A 159 11.25 -11.48 1.79
C LYS A 159 12.01 -10.23 1.35
N GLN A 160 12.83 -9.65 2.24
CA GLN A 160 13.73 -8.55 1.88
C GLN A 160 14.66 -8.93 0.73
N LYS A 161 15.32 -10.11 0.79
CA LYS A 161 16.20 -10.61 -0.28
C LYS A 161 15.45 -10.79 -1.60
N GLU A 162 14.24 -11.33 -1.58
CA GLU A 162 13.39 -11.51 -2.76
C GLU A 162 13.01 -10.17 -3.42
N ILE A 163 12.70 -9.15 -2.61
CA ILE A 163 12.36 -7.82 -3.10
C ILE A 163 13.61 -7.10 -3.60
N LEU A 164 14.71 -7.17 -2.87
CA LEU A 164 15.97 -6.51 -3.23
C LEU A 164 16.58 -7.08 -4.52
N ALA A 165 16.33 -8.35 -4.84
CA ALA A 165 16.87 -9.00 -6.06
C ALA A 165 16.42 -8.33 -7.37
N GLN A 166 15.36 -7.52 -7.37
CA GLN A 166 14.90 -6.78 -8.55
C GLN A 166 15.72 -5.51 -8.85
N TYR A 167 16.57 -5.07 -7.92
CA TYR A 167 17.41 -3.87 -8.09
C TYR A 167 18.85 -4.26 -8.46
N ASN A 168 19.61 -3.32 -9.05
CA ASN A 168 21.02 -3.52 -9.31
C ASN A 168 21.84 -3.59 -8.02
N THR A 169 23.06 -4.17 -8.09
CA THR A 169 23.92 -4.46 -6.94
C THR A 169 24.20 -3.22 -6.07
N ARG A 170 24.44 -2.06 -6.69
CA ARG A 170 24.71 -0.80 -5.97
C ARG A 170 23.50 -0.37 -5.14
N LYS A 171 22.30 -0.40 -5.73
CA LYS A 171 21.05 -0.04 -5.04
C LYS A 171 20.72 -1.04 -3.94
N GLN A 172 20.93 -2.34 -4.18
CA GLN A 172 20.79 -3.38 -3.15
C GLN A 172 21.63 -3.09 -1.91
N GLN A 173 22.91 -2.76 -2.08
CA GLN A 173 23.80 -2.48 -0.96
C GLN A 173 23.39 -1.21 -0.20
N THR A 174 23.04 -0.16 -0.91
CA THR A 174 22.54 1.08 -0.29
C THR A 174 21.28 0.83 0.53
N LEU A 175 20.29 0.11 -0.04
CA LEU A 175 19.07 -0.24 0.66
C LEU A 175 19.32 -1.12 1.88
N LYS A 176 20.18 -2.15 1.78
CA LYS A 176 20.52 -2.99 2.94
C LYS A 176 21.02 -2.17 4.12
N ASN A 177 21.97 -1.26 3.90
CA ASN A 177 22.50 -0.40 4.95
C ASN A 177 21.41 0.48 5.58
N GLN A 178 20.48 1.00 4.75
CA GLN A 178 19.35 1.80 5.23
C GLN A 178 18.36 0.95 6.03
N LEU A 179 18.07 -0.28 5.59
CA LEU A 179 17.15 -1.18 6.30
C LEU A 179 17.71 -1.62 7.66
N GLU A 180 19.03 -1.89 7.75
CA GLU A 180 19.71 -2.17 9.01
C GLU A 180 19.62 -0.99 9.98
N LEU A 181 19.84 0.23 9.51
CA LEU A 181 19.68 1.44 10.31
C LEU A 181 18.21 1.61 10.78
N ILE A 182 17.24 1.41 9.89
CA ILE A 182 15.81 1.50 10.23
C ILE A 182 15.44 0.43 11.26
N ALA A 183 15.92 -0.79 11.11
CA ALA A 183 15.67 -1.88 12.06
C ALA A 183 16.23 -1.57 13.46
N SER A 184 17.40 -0.91 13.53
CA SER A 184 18.03 -0.54 14.80
C SER A 184 17.38 0.64 15.49
N GLN A 185 16.96 1.68 14.75
CA GLN A 185 16.39 2.90 15.32
C GLN A 185 14.84 2.89 15.43
N GLY A 186 14.16 1.99 14.70
CA GLY A 186 12.71 1.82 14.76
C GLY A 186 11.90 2.88 13.97
N TYR A 187 12.51 3.65 13.07
CA TYR A 187 11.81 4.63 12.23
C TYR A 187 12.62 4.99 10.98
N ALA A 188 12.00 5.69 10.04
CA ALA A 188 12.69 6.37 8.95
C ALA A 188 12.12 7.76 8.73
N PHE A 189 13.00 8.66 8.30
CA PHE A 189 12.64 9.96 7.74
C PHE A 189 13.13 10.03 6.30
N SER A 190 12.35 10.66 5.43
CA SER A 190 12.74 10.92 4.04
C SER A 190 12.30 12.31 3.61
N GLU A 191 13.07 12.88 2.69
CA GLU A 191 12.74 14.15 2.06
C GLU A 191 13.08 14.07 0.58
N SER A 192 12.13 14.43 -0.27
CA SER A 192 12.28 14.50 -1.74
C SER A 192 12.77 13.19 -2.41
N GLU A 193 12.54 12.05 -1.76
CA GLU A 193 12.96 10.75 -2.31
C GLU A 193 11.92 10.15 -3.28
N VAL A 194 10.64 10.35 -3.04
CA VAL A 194 9.54 9.87 -3.89
C VAL A 194 9.05 11.01 -4.77
N GLU A 195 8.86 12.17 -4.17
CA GLU A 195 8.39 13.38 -4.87
C GLU A 195 9.14 14.59 -4.31
N ILE A 196 9.60 15.47 -5.20
CA ILE A 196 10.34 16.68 -4.82
C ILE A 196 9.48 17.56 -3.93
N GLY A 197 10.04 18.01 -2.80
CA GLY A 197 9.35 18.87 -1.84
C GLY A 197 8.41 18.14 -0.88
N VAL A 198 8.36 16.82 -0.92
CA VAL A 198 7.61 15.99 0.02
C VAL A 198 8.56 15.37 1.05
N ALA A 199 8.16 15.39 2.32
CA ALA A 199 8.83 14.68 3.40
C ALA A 199 7.86 13.74 4.12
N ALA A 200 8.41 12.70 4.73
CA ALA A 200 7.66 11.73 5.53
C ALA A 200 8.48 11.24 6.72
N LEU A 201 7.80 11.00 7.84
CA LEU A 201 8.32 10.27 8.98
C LEU A 201 7.43 9.03 9.18
N ALA A 202 8.05 7.85 9.27
CA ALA A 202 7.36 6.58 9.34
C ALA A 202 7.90 5.70 10.46
N VAL A 203 6.99 4.97 11.12
CA VAL A 203 7.28 3.98 12.17
C VAL A 203 6.57 2.66 11.85
N PRO A 204 7.14 1.50 12.22
CA PRO A 204 6.45 0.22 12.07
C PRO A 204 5.28 0.12 13.06
N LEU A 205 4.19 -0.48 12.61
CA LEU A 205 3.03 -0.85 13.41
C LEU A 205 2.83 -2.37 13.29
N PRO A 206 3.55 -3.19 14.06
CA PRO A 206 3.36 -4.64 14.06
C PRO A 206 2.05 -4.99 14.79
N LEU A 207 1.15 -5.68 14.10
CA LEU A 207 -0.07 -6.28 14.63
C LEU A 207 -0.04 -7.77 14.27
N GLU A 208 -0.62 -8.62 15.10
CA GLU A 208 -0.57 -10.10 15.08
C GLU A 208 -0.04 -10.76 13.80
N ASP A 209 -0.76 -10.68 12.68
CA ASP A 209 -0.42 -11.37 11.43
C ASP A 209 0.10 -10.44 10.32
N ALA A 210 0.24 -9.13 10.57
CA ALA A 210 0.61 -8.18 9.54
C ALA A 210 1.53 -7.05 10.03
N ALA A 211 2.51 -6.73 9.22
CA ALA A 211 3.36 -5.57 9.42
C ALA A 211 2.76 -4.36 8.67
N TYR A 212 2.20 -3.44 9.43
CA TYR A 212 1.77 -2.13 8.93
C TYR A 212 2.82 -1.07 9.22
N VAL A 213 2.70 0.06 8.58
CA VAL A 213 3.48 1.26 8.82
C VAL A 213 2.54 2.44 8.99
N LEU A 214 2.75 3.18 10.07
CA LEU A 214 2.10 4.45 10.32
C LEU A 214 3.06 5.58 9.97
N SER A 215 2.63 6.53 9.14
CA SER A 215 3.47 7.64 8.72
C SER A 215 2.72 8.96 8.73
N ILE A 216 3.48 10.05 8.95
CA ILE A 216 3.03 11.42 8.72
C ILE A 216 3.80 11.95 7.52
N SER A 217 3.07 12.51 6.57
CA SER A 217 3.62 13.00 5.31
C SER A 217 3.03 14.36 4.93
N GLY A 218 3.88 15.21 4.36
CA GLY A 218 3.47 16.55 3.95
C GLY A 218 4.57 17.28 3.19
N PRO A 219 4.35 18.53 2.78
CA PRO A 219 5.39 19.38 2.22
C PRO A 219 6.59 19.49 3.14
N SER A 220 7.79 19.28 2.60
CA SER A 220 9.05 19.25 3.38
C SER A 220 9.26 20.54 4.19
N VAL A 221 8.86 21.68 3.63
CA VAL A 221 8.94 23.00 4.30
C VAL A 221 8.18 23.00 5.62
N ARG A 222 6.97 22.40 5.66
CA ARG A 222 6.17 22.36 6.89
C ARG A 222 6.67 21.29 7.86
N LEU A 223 6.95 20.07 7.36
CA LEU A 223 7.45 19.01 8.23
C LEU A 223 8.76 19.37 8.93
N LYS A 224 9.66 20.11 8.27
CA LYS A 224 10.90 20.61 8.87
C LYS A 224 10.69 21.64 9.99
N GLN A 225 9.60 22.38 9.94
CA GLN A 225 9.24 23.35 10.99
C GLN A 225 8.70 22.66 12.25
N LEU A 226 8.19 21.42 12.11
CA LEU A 226 7.74 20.65 13.25
C LEU A 226 8.93 20.12 14.05
N ASN A 227 8.75 20.05 15.37
CA ASN A 227 9.75 19.42 16.22
C ASN A 227 9.80 17.91 15.92
N TYR A 228 10.86 17.49 15.25
CA TYR A 228 11.06 16.11 14.80
C TYR A 228 10.95 15.09 15.94
N LYS A 229 11.54 15.38 17.12
CA LYS A 229 11.47 14.49 18.28
C LYS A 229 10.04 14.35 18.80
N LEU A 230 9.30 15.45 18.82
CA LEU A 230 7.90 15.44 19.22
C LEU A 230 7.04 14.64 18.25
N LEU A 231 7.27 14.81 16.94
CA LEU A 231 6.56 14.08 15.88
C LEU A 231 6.81 12.57 15.97
N LEU A 232 8.08 12.18 16.14
CA LEU A 232 8.48 10.78 16.31
C LEU A 232 7.85 10.16 17.57
N HIS A 233 7.95 10.85 18.69
CA HIS A 233 7.38 10.40 19.96
C HIS A 233 5.85 10.24 19.87
N ALA A 234 5.15 11.16 19.21
CA ALA A 234 3.71 11.06 19.03
C ALA A 234 3.33 9.84 18.15
N LEU A 235 4.06 9.61 17.06
CA LEU A 235 3.87 8.41 16.22
C LEU A 235 4.08 7.11 17.01
N GLN A 236 5.19 7.02 17.76
CA GLN A 236 5.51 5.85 18.58
C GLN A 236 4.46 5.61 19.67
N ASN A 237 4.00 6.68 20.35
CA ASN A 237 2.93 6.58 21.34
C ASN A 237 1.61 6.10 20.72
N SER A 238 1.26 6.59 19.53
CA SER A 238 0.07 6.10 18.81
C SER A 238 0.18 4.62 18.47
N VAL A 239 1.35 4.14 18.03
CA VAL A 239 1.60 2.71 17.80
C VAL A 239 1.36 1.91 19.08
N LEU A 240 1.94 2.31 20.20
CA LEU A 240 1.76 1.64 21.50
C LEU A 240 0.29 1.63 21.93
N ASN A 241 -0.44 2.74 21.73
CA ASN A 241 -1.87 2.83 22.05
C ASN A 241 -2.70 1.89 21.18
N ILE A 242 -2.41 1.83 19.89
CA ILE A 242 -3.07 0.89 18.95
C ILE A 242 -2.84 -0.54 19.41
N GLN A 243 -1.57 -0.94 19.62
CA GLN A 243 -1.21 -2.29 20.04
C GLN A 243 -1.90 -2.71 21.33
N ARG A 244 -1.89 -1.83 22.36
CA ARG A 244 -2.56 -2.10 23.64
C ARG A 244 -4.06 -2.30 23.48
N LYS A 245 -4.72 -1.46 22.68
CA LYS A 245 -6.16 -1.57 22.44
C LYS A 245 -6.53 -2.80 21.62
N CYS A 246 -5.71 -3.16 20.64
CA CYS A 246 -5.92 -4.35 19.83
C CYS A 246 -5.70 -5.64 20.66
N ALA A 247 -4.68 -5.68 21.52
CA ALA A 247 -4.43 -6.82 22.41
C ALA A 247 -5.57 -7.09 23.43
N ASN A 248 -6.34 -6.06 23.78
CA ASN A 248 -7.50 -6.23 24.69
C ASN A 248 -8.75 -6.76 23.98
N LEU A 249 -8.69 -7.00 22.67
CA LEU A 249 -9.81 -7.48 21.86
C LEU A 249 -9.61 -8.93 21.36
N ALA A 250 -8.39 -9.45 21.50
CA ALA A 250 -7.99 -10.83 21.21
C ALA A 250 -8.23 -11.72 22.45
#